data_b33edaa3d1a8a754ea888385cdfff74b
#
_entry.id   b33edaa3d1a8a754ea888385cdfff74b
#
_cell.length_a   1.000
_cell.length_b   1.000
_cell.length_c   1.000
_cell.angle_alpha   90.00
_cell.angle_beta   90.00
_cell.angle_gamma   90.00
#
_symmetry.space_group_name_H-M   'P 1'
#
loop_
_entity.id
_entity.type
_entity.pdbx_description
1 polymer ?
#
loop_
_entity_poly.entity_id
_entity_poly.type
_entity_poly.pdbx_seq_one_letter_code
_entity_poly.pdbx_strand_id
1 'polypeptide(L)'
;MPVLNVAFVGNEELARTLAKSNDVRDIESYVYKEQRDGETCVLSLLRPLRHPERLRPLLSVLNVAEVGIVEIRNVDAALGEILVSFGAAGIERGIAIINPAEGQWVDSEQVNMILSQAGLKTWKLYESVPDSHDLREELYQHMDTVSSKNISTNMVLPIDQHFNVKGVGLVAIGYVQSGTVNKHDEVVILPAKETGVVRSLQVMDDDVDTAVAGDRVGVALRNLREESLHRGCMIIHPESQALIRHDNSKIKIKTAPFQKRELTNEDVIHAAVDLQFVVGRIKRVDGDSISVEWENPLWIRSEGSPEILITQLDAMPMRIIGSVETIEQA
;
A
#
# COMPACT_ATOMS: atom_id res chain seq x y z
N MET A 1 -14.45 -2.67 14.83
CA MET A 1 -14.83 -2.93 13.41
C MET A 1 -13.55 -3.28 12.66
N PRO A 2 -13.21 -4.56 12.52
CA PRO A 2 -12.02 -4.97 11.78
C PRO A 2 -12.16 -4.63 10.28
N VAL A 3 -11.07 -4.12 9.69
CA VAL A 3 -10.98 -3.78 8.27
C VAL A 3 -9.83 -4.58 7.65
N LEU A 4 -10.09 -5.25 6.53
CA LEU A 4 -9.07 -5.87 5.70
C LEU A 4 -8.89 -5.06 4.42
N ASN A 5 -7.71 -4.48 4.23
CA ASN A 5 -7.34 -3.80 3.00
C ASN A 5 -6.77 -4.81 2.00
N VAL A 6 -7.39 -4.90 0.85
CA VAL A 6 -7.08 -5.87 -0.21
C VAL A 6 -6.57 -5.12 -1.45
N ALA A 7 -5.35 -5.40 -1.88
CA ALA A 7 -4.85 -4.96 -3.18
C ALA A 7 -5.51 -5.78 -4.28
N PHE A 8 -6.39 -5.15 -5.05
CA PHE A 8 -7.14 -5.80 -6.11
C PHE A 8 -6.65 -5.34 -7.48
N VAL A 9 -6.01 -6.23 -8.24
CA VAL A 9 -5.62 -5.96 -9.62
C VAL A 9 -6.45 -6.83 -10.55
N GLY A 10 -7.43 -6.22 -11.21
CA GLY A 10 -8.37 -6.92 -12.07
C GLY A 10 -9.35 -5.94 -12.72
N ASN A 11 -10.35 -6.48 -13.41
CA ASN A 11 -11.37 -5.66 -14.04
C ASN A 11 -12.39 -5.11 -13.03
N GLU A 12 -13.11 -4.09 -13.44
CA GLU A 12 -14.14 -3.44 -12.63
C GLU A 12 -15.32 -4.37 -12.34
N GLU A 13 -15.69 -5.22 -13.28
CA GLU A 13 -16.80 -6.14 -13.18
C GLU A 13 -16.60 -7.12 -12.01
N LEU A 14 -15.44 -7.77 -11.94
CA LEU A 14 -15.09 -8.67 -10.83
C LEU A 14 -15.04 -7.91 -9.49
N ALA A 15 -14.50 -6.69 -9.45
CA ALA A 15 -14.49 -5.89 -8.22
C ALA A 15 -15.91 -5.60 -7.72
N ARG A 16 -16.85 -5.28 -8.64
CA ARG A 16 -18.26 -4.99 -8.32
C ARG A 16 -19.05 -6.21 -7.84
N THR A 17 -18.65 -7.43 -8.20
CA THR A 17 -19.27 -8.66 -7.65
C THR A 17 -18.90 -8.86 -6.18
N LEU A 18 -17.72 -8.39 -5.77
CA LEU A 18 -17.20 -8.56 -4.42
C LEU A 18 -17.65 -7.45 -3.47
N ALA A 19 -17.72 -6.20 -3.94
CA ALA A 19 -17.96 -5.05 -3.08
C ALA A 19 -18.59 -3.88 -3.86
N LYS A 20 -19.17 -2.91 -3.14
CA LYS A 20 -19.75 -1.70 -3.74
C LYS A 20 -18.67 -0.64 -3.96
N SER A 21 -18.69 0.02 -5.12
CA SER A 21 -17.82 1.17 -5.41
C SER A 21 -18.07 2.30 -4.40
N ASN A 22 -16.99 2.86 -3.87
CA ASN A 22 -17.00 3.93 -2.88
C ASN A 22 -16.34 5.22 -3.41
N ASP A 23 -15.05 5.16 -3.80
CA ASP A 23 -14.30 6.33 -4.29
C ASP A 23 -13.57 5.97 -5.59
N VAL A 24 -13.48 6.92 -6.53
CA VAL A 24 -12.87 6.71 -7.85
C VAL A 24 -11.91 7.86 -8.16
N ARG A 25 -10.61 7.55 -8.16
CA ARG A 25 -9.54 8.47 -8.57
C ARG A 25 -8.48 7.74 -9.39
N ASP A 26 -7.21 7.83 -9.00
CA ASP A 26 -6.13 6.96 -9.52
C ASP A 26 -6.11 5.57 -8.84
N ILE A 27 -6.83 5.45 -7.73
CA ILE A 27 -7.18 4.21 -7.04
C ILE A 27 -8.70 4.21 -6.88
N GLU A 28 -9.36 3.15 -7.32
CA GLU A 28 -10.76 2.90 -6.99
C GLU A 28 -10.85 2.12 -5.70
N SER A 29 -11.75 2.51 -4.83
CA SER A 29 -12.07 1.73 -3.62
C SER A 29 -13.45 1.11 -3.72
N TYR A 30 -13.56 -0.11 -3.24
CA TYR A 30 -14.81 -0.86 -3.12
C TYR A 30 -14.93 -1.36 -1.69
N VAL A 31 -16.12 -1.27 -1.10
CA VAL A 31 -16.36 -1.62 0.29
C VAL A 31 -17.48 -2.64 0.40
N TYR A 32 -17.25 -3.68 1.18
CA TYR A 32 -18.27 -4.66 1.59
C TYR A 32 -18.28 -4.77 3.12
N LYS A 33 -19.45 -4.53 3.72
CA LYS A 33 -19.65 -4.62 5.17
C LYS A 33 -20.56 -5.82 5.48
N GLU A 34 -20.17 -6.63 6.44
CA GLU A 34 -20.95 -7.78 6.90
C GLU A 34 -20.92 -7.89 8.42
N GLN A 35 -22.04 -8.34 9.00
CA GLN A 35 -22.10 -8.66 10.43
C GLN A 35 -21.60 -10.10 10.64
N ARG A 36 -20.53 -10.25 11.41
CA ARG A 36 -19.92 -11.55 11.75
C ARG A 36 -19.67 -11.58 13.26
N ASP A 37 -20.16 -12.61 13.93
CA ASP A 37 -19.96 -12.81 15.38
C ASP A 37 -20.31 -11.59 16.27
N GLY A 38 -21.29 -10.79 15.82
CA GLY A 38 -21.77 -9.60 16.54
C GLY A 38 -20.95 -8.34 16.27
N GLU A 39 -19.96 -8.40 15.38
CA GLU A 39 -19.15 -7.26 14.96
C GLU A 39 -19.29 -6.99 13.47
N THR A 40 -19.20 -5.72 13.05
CA THR A 40 -19.15 -5.34 11.63
C THR A 40 -17.75 -5.56 11.10
N CYS A 41 -17.55 -6.50 10.18
CA CYS A 41 -16.32 -6.73 9.44
C CYS A 41 -16.38 -6.01 8.08
N VAL A 42 -15.27 -5.43 7.66
CA VAL A 42 -15.18 -4.65 6.41
C VAL A 42 -14.09 -5.19 5.51
N LEU A 43 -14.45 -5.51 4.27
CA LEU A 43 -13.50 -5.74 3.18
C LEU A 43 -13.36 -4.43 2.38
N SER A 44 -12.14 -3.91 2.29
CA SER A 44 -11.79 -2.70 1.56
C SER A 44 -10.90 -3.10 0.38
N LEU A 45 -11.49 -3.19 -0.83
CA LEU A 45 -10.73 -3.52 -2.04
C LEU A 45 -10.21 -2.23 -2.66
N LEU A 46 -8.91 -2.18 -2.92
CA LEU A 46 -8.20 -1.06 -3.50
C LEU A 46 -7.69 -1.46 -4.87
N ARG A 47 -8.27 -0.88 -5.92
CA ARG A 47 -7.95 -1.18 -7.31
C ARG A 47 -7.13 -0.05 -7.94
N PRO A 48 -5.82 -0.27 -8.21
CA PRO A 48 -5.00 0.73 -8.88
C PRO A 48 -5.44 0.88 -10.35
N LEU A 49 -5.55 2.12 -10.81
CA LEU A 49 -5.89 2.43 -12.20
C LEU A 49 -4.64 2.70 -13.03
N ARG A 50 -4.78 2.48 -14.36
CA ARG A 50 -3.78 2.83 -15.37
C ARG A 50 -2.44 2.10 -15.25
N HIS A 51 -2.40 0.90 -14.66
CA HIS A 51 -1.27 0.01 -14.85
C HIS A 51 -1.41 -0.67 -16.24
N PRO A 52 -0.35 -0.78 -17.07
CA PRO A 52 1.06 -0.46 -16.75
C PRO A 52 1.50 0.99 -17.00
N GLU A 53 0.67 1.90 -17.52
CA GLU A 53 1.09 3.27 -17.84
C GLU A 53 1.57 4.04 -16.60
N ARG A 54 0.95 3.77 -15.45
CA ARG A 54 1.31 4.39 -14.16
C ARG A 54 1.55 3.34 -13.09
N LEU A 55 2.79 3.32 -12.58
CA LEU A 55 3.18 2.38 -11.51
C LEU A 55 2.77 2.86 -10.12
N ARG A 56 2.80 4.18 -9.85
CA ARG A 56 2.58 4.74 -8.52
C ARG A 56 1.25 4.32 -7.85
N PRO A 57 0.09 4.26 -8.54
CA PRO A 57 -1.14 3.77 -7.93
C PRO A 57 -1.02 2.32 -7.42
N LEU A 58 -0.36 1.42 -8.17
CA LEU A 58 -0.10 0.05 -7.73
C LEU A 58 0.74 0.04 -6.45
N LEU A 59 1.86 0.77 -6.43
CA LEU A 59 2.73 0.85 -5.25
C LEU A 59 2.00 1.42 -4.03
N SER A 60 1.14 2.43 -4.23
CA SER A 60 0.36 3.01 -3.14
C SER A 60 -0.62 2.00 -2.53
N VAL A 61 -1.25 1.19 -3.36
CA VAL A 61 -2.15 0.12 -2.88
C VAL A 61 -1.38 -0.95 -2.11
N LEU A 62 -0.22 -1.37 -2.64
CA LEU A 62 0.64 -2.36 -1.99
C LEU A 62 1.20 -1.89 -0.63
N ASN A 63 1.38 -0.58 -0.44
CA ASN A 63 1.84 -0.04 0.84
C ASN A 63 0.81 -0.14 1.98
N VAL A 64 -0.47 -0.36 1.67
CA VAL A 64 -1.55 -0.35 2.66
C VAL A 64 -2.34 -1.66 2.73
N ALA A 65 -2.15 -2.55 1.76
CA ALA A 65 -2.87 -3.82 1.70
C ALA A 65 -2.14 -4.93 2.47
N GLU A 66 -2.91 -5.81 3.08
CA GLU A 66 -2.43 -7.02 3.76
C GLU A 66 -2.62 -8.29 2.93
N VAL A 67 -3.53 -8.26 1.96
CA VAL A 67 -3.90 -9.39 1.09
C VAL A 67 -3.97 -8.92 -0.35
N GLY A 68 -3.64 -9.80 -1.30
CA GLY A 68 -3.73 -9.52 -2.73
C GLY A 68 -4.82 -10.32 -3.45
N ILE A 69 -5.44 -9.73 -4.46
CA ILE A 69 -6.21 -10.43 -5.49
C ILE A 69 -5.71 -9.99 -6.85
N VAL A 70 -5.34 -10.94 -7.71
CA VAL A 70 -4.94 -10.66 -9.09
C VAL A 70 -5.79 -11.48 -10.05
N GLU A 71 -6.53 -10.79 -10.93
CA GLU A 71 -7.22 -11.39 -12.05
C GLU A 71 -6.26 -11.54 -13.24
N ILE A 72 -6.11 -12.75 -13.75
CA ILE A 72 -5.17 -13.11 -14.81
C ILE A 72 -5.96 -13.36 -16.10
N ARG A 73 -5.85 -12.41 -17.03
CA ARG A 73 -6.54 -12.47 -18.33
C ARG A 73 -5.62 -13.00 -19.43
N ASN A 74 -4.34 -12.74 -19.32
CA ASN A 74 -3.27 -13.17 -20.22
C ASN A 74 -1.96 -13.23 -19.45
N VAL A 75 -0.98 -13.93 -19.98
CA VAL A 75 0.38 -13.98 -19.41
C VAL A 75 1.29 -13.10 -20.27
N ASP A 76 1.60 -11.92 -19.75
CA ASP A 76 2.45 -10.92 -20.40
C ASP A 76 3.41 -10.24 -19.40
N ALA A 77 4.20 -9.29 -19.90
CA ALA A 77 5.17 -8.56 -19.06
C ALA A 77 4.48 -7.71 -17.97
N ALA A 78 3.26 -7.19 -18.23
CA ALA A 78 2.52 -6.41 -17.24
C ALA A 78 2.07 -7.28 -16.07
N LEU A 79 1.57 -8.49 -16.32
CA LEU A 79 1.29 -9.47 -15.29
C LEU A 79 2.55 -9.81 -14.49
N GLY A 80 3.68 -10.05 -15.18
CA GLY A 80 4.96 -10.31 -14.51
C GLY A 80 5.36 -9.19 -13.55
N GLU A 81 5.26 -7.94 -13.97
CA GLU A 81 5.54 -6.78 -13.11
C GLU A 81 4.58 -6.68 -11.93
N ILE A 82 3.28 -6.94 -12.13
CA ILE A 82 2.29 -6.97 -11.05
C ILE A 82 2.67 -8.02 -10.00
N LEU A 83 2.86 -9.27 -10.39
CA LEU A 83 3.17 -10.35 -9.46
C LEU A 83 4.49 -10.13 -8.71
N VAL A 84 5.52 -9.65 -9.41
CA VAL A 84 6.80 -9.26 -8.79
C VAL A 84 6.61 -8.11 -7.81
N SER A 85 5.75 -7.15 -8.12
CA SER A 85 5.44 -6.03 -7.19
C SER A 85 4.81 -6.53 -5.89
N PHE A 86 3.87 -7.47 -5.95
CA PHE A 86 3.27 -8.11 -4.78
C PHE A 86 4.31 -8.87 -3.94
N GLY A 87 5.16 -9.68 -4.59
CA GLY A 87 6.22 -10.41 -3.90
C GLY A 87 7.25 -9.50 -3.24
N ALA A 88 7.68 -8.43 -3.94
CA ALA A 88 8.61 -7.45 -3.40
C ALA A 88 8.00 -6.63 -2.26
N ALA A 89 6.68 -6.40 -2.26
CA ALA A 89 5.95 -5.72 -1.18
C ALA A 89 5.68 -6.63 0.04
N GLY A 90 6.07 -7.90 -0.01
CA GLY A 90 5.86 -8.84 1.10
C GLY A 90 4.39 -9.24 1.32
N ILE A 91 3.54 -9.12 0.29
CA ILE A 91 2.13 -9.56 0.36
C ILE A 91 2.07 -11.09 0.25
N GLU A 92 2.32 -11.76 1.38
CA GLU A 92 2.44 -13.22 1.44
C GLU A 92 1.12 -13.98 1.17
N ARG A 93 -0.03 -13.31 1.36
CA ARG A 93 -1.36 -13.92 1.23
C ARG A 93 -2.09 -13.33 0.05
N GLY A 94 -2.75 -14.17 -0.72
CA GLY A 94 -3.53 -13.67 -1.83
C GLY A 94 -4.13 -14.76 -2.69
N ILE A 95 -4.89 -14.30 -3.65
CA ILE A 95 -5.69 -15.10 -4.57
C ILE A 95 -5.35 -14.68 -6.00
N ALA A 96 -4.97 -15.64 -6.82
CA ALA A 96 -4.84 -15.46 -8.25
C ALA A 96 -6.04 -16.13 -8.95
N ILE A 97 -6.68 -15.43 -9.88
CA ILE A 97 -7.90 -15.91 -10.54
C ILE A 97 -7.68 -15.87 -12.05
N ILE A 98 -7.68 -17.02 -12.70
CA ILE A 98 -7.63 -17.11 -14.16
C ILE A 98 -9.02 -16.76 -14.71
N ASN A 99 -9.07 -15.69 -15.51
CA ASN A 99 -10.28 -15.19 -16.16
C ASN A 99 -9.95 -14.63 -17.55
N PRO A 100 -9.57 -15.49 -18.51
CA PRO A 100 -9.20 -15.05 -19.86
C PRO A 100 -10.41 -14.47 -20.60
N ALA A 101 -10.15 -13.62 -21.60
CA ALA A 101 -11.21 -13.14 -22.48
C ALA A 101 -11.81 -14.32 -23.26
N GLU A 102 -13.04 -14.15 -23.72
CA GLU A 102 -13.74 -15.17 -24.50
C GLU A 102 -12.89 -15.67 -25.69
N GLY A 103 -12.76 -16.99 -25.81
CA GLY A 103 -11.95 -17.63 -26.84
C GLY A 103 -10.42 -17.61 -26.58
N GLN A 104 -9.98 -17.07 -25.45
CA GLN A 104 -8.58 -17.13 -25.02
C GLN A 104 -8.37 -18.20 -23.94
N TRP A 105 -7.13 -18.62 -23.76
CA TRP A 105 -6.74 -19.61 -22.78
C TRP A 105 -5.47 -19.16 -22.05
N VAL A 106 -5.40 -19.51 -20.76
CA VAL A 106 -4.25 -19.24 -19.89
C VAL A 106 -3.85 -20.57 -19.22
N ASP A 107 -2.59 -20.90 -19.29
CA ASP A 107 -2.02 -22.11 -18.69
C ASP A 107 -1.84 -21.93 -17.18
N SER A 108 -2.55 -22.72 -16.39
CA SER A 108 -2.49 -22.68 -14.93
C SER A 108 -1.11 -23.13 -14.39
N GLU A 109 -0.43 -24.07 -15.06
CA GLU A 109 0.93 -24.49 -14.67
C GLU A 109 1.93 -23.35 -14.87
N GLN A 110 1.82 -22.64 -16.01
CA GLN A 110 2.66 -21.45 -16.27
C GLN A 110 2.40 -20.35 -15.22
N VAL A 111 1.15 -20.09 -14.87
CA VAL A 111 0.79 -19.12 -13.82
C VAL A 111 1.38 -19.52 -12.47
N ASN A 112 1.24 -20.77 -12.05
CA ASN A 112 1.81 -21.30 -10.81
C ASN A 112 3.34 -21.15 -10.77
N MET A 113 4.01 -21.36 -11.90
CA MET A 113 5.47 -21.18 -12.01
C MET A 113 5.84 -19.70 -11.78
N ILE A 114 5.12 -18.76 -12.42
CA ILE A 114 5.37 -17.31 -12.26
C ILE A 114 5.10 -16.86 -10.84
N LEU A 115 3.98 -17.28 -10.22
CA LEU A 115 3.67 -17.01 -8.80
C LEU A 115 4.80 -17.50 -7.90
N SER A 116 5.27 -18.73 -8.12
CA SER A 116 6.39 -19.28 -7.34
C SER A 116 7.67 -18.47 -7.49
N GLN A 117 8.01 -18.05 -8.69
CA GLN A 117 9.20 -17.25 -8.99
C GLN A 117 9.09 -15.82 -8.44
N ALA A 118 7.88 -15.25 -8.43
CA ALA A 118 7.61 -13.95 -7.83
C ALA A 118 7.60 -13.97 -6.28
N GLY A 119 7.78 -15.15 -5.65
CA GLY A 119 7.75 -15.28 -4.18
C GLY A 119 6.35 -15.48 -3.59
N LEU A 120 5.34 -15.72 -4.43
CA LEU A 120 3.92 -15.83 -4.06
C LEU A 120 3.46 -17.30 -3.97
N LYS A 121 4.29 -18.19 -3.45
CA LYS A 121 4.01 -19.65 -3.39
C LYS A 121 2.80 -20.02 -2.54
N THR A 122 2.44 -19.17 -1.59
CA THR A 122 1.33 -19.36 -0.66
C THR A 122 0.00 -18.88 -1.22
N TRP A 123 0.03 -18.20 -2.37
CA TRP A 123 -1.18 -17.72 -3.01
C TRP A 123 -2.01 -18.86 -3.58
N LYS A 124 -3.32 -18.76 -3.40
CA LYS A 124 -4.25 -19.73 -3.97
C LYS A 124 -4.56 -19.36 -5.41
N LEU A 125 -4.45 -20.33 -6.32
CA LEU A 125 -4.83 -20.17 -7.71
C LEU A 125 -6.21 -20.79 -7.97
N TYR A 126 -7.12 -19.99 -8.53
CA TYR A 126 -8.38 -20.45 -9.10
C TYR A 126 -8.28 -20.48 -10.63
N GLU A 127 -8.63 -21.61 -11.24
CA GLU A 127 -8.60 -21.80 -12.71
C GLU A 127 -9.81 -21.18 -13.42
N SER A 128 -10.79 -20.70 -12.66
CA SER A 128 -11.95 -19.94 -13.13
C SER A 128 -12.43 -19.00 -12.02
N VAL A 129 -13.25 -18.03 -12.34
CA VAL A 129 -13.83 -17.10 -11.35
C VAL A 129 -14.72 -17.88 -10.38
N PRO A 130 -14.37 -17.96 -9.10
CA PRO A 130 -15.20 -18.60 -8.10
C PRO A 130 -16.41 -17.73 -7.74
N ASP A 131 -17.36 -18.30 -6.99
CA ASP A 131 -18.49 -17.53 -6.46
C ASP A 131 -18.00 -16.38 -5.56
N SER A 132 -18.69 -15.26 -5.62
CA SER A 132 -18.33 -14.06 -4.87
C SER A 132 -18.46 -14.24 -3.35
N HIS A 133 -19.36 -15.12 -2.90
CA HIS A 133 -19.48 -15.47 -1.48
C HIS A 133 -18.25 -16.25 -1.02
N ASP A 134 -17.83 -17.25 -1.79
CA ASP A 134 -16.65 -18.07 -1.46
C ASP A 134 -15.39 -17.23 -1.40
N LEU A 135 -15.21 -16.27 -2.33
CA LEU A 135 -14.09 -15.33 -2.30
C LEU A 135 -14.12 -14.44 -1.05
N ARG A 136 -15.29 -13.92 -0.65
CA ARG A 136 -15.41 -13.12 0.57
C ARG A 136 -15.10 -13.95 1.82
N GLU A 137 -15.59 -15.19 1.91
CA GLU A 137 -15.28 -16.07 3.03
C GLU A 137 -13.78 -16.34 3.17
N GLU A 138 -13.09 -16.53 2.06
CA GLU A 138 -11.61 -16.67 2.06
C GLU A 138 -10.91 -15.39 2.55
N LEU A 139 -11.38 -14.21 2.13
CA LEU A 139 -10.84 -12.94 2.63
C LEU A 139 -11.07 -12.76 4.13
N TYR A 140 -12.23 -13.19 4.66
CA TYR A 140 -12.48 -13.14 6.10
C TYR A 140 -11.56 -14.08 6.89
N GLN A 141 -11.24 -15.26 6.36
CA GLN A 141 -10.23 -16.15 6.98
C GLN A 141 -8.85 -15.48 7.03
N HIS A 142 -8.49 -14.67 6.04
CA HIS A 142 -7.28 -13.88 6.08
C HIS A 142 -7.36 -12.75 7.12
N MET A 143 -8.50 -12.08 7.26
CA MET A 143 -8.71 -11.01 8.27
C MET A 143 -8.41 -11.51 9.69
N ASP A 144 -8.89 -12.70 10.08
CA ASP A 144 -8.66 -13.27 11.41
C ASP A 144 -7.18 -13.46 11.72
N THR A 145 -6.36 -13.74 10.70
CA THR A 145 -4.92 -13.97 10.86
C THR A 145 -4.09 -12.67 10.81
N VAL A 146 -4.59 -11.62 10.17
CA VAL A 146 -3.90 -10.31 10.05
C VAL A 146 -4.09 -9.47 11.31
N SER A 147 -5.27 -9.48 11.90
CA SER A 147 -5.61 -8.66 13.09
C SER A 147 -4.66 -8.84 14.28
N SER A 148 -3.88 -9.92 14.32
CA SER A 148 -2.92 -10.22 15.39
C SER A 148 -1.54 -9.53 15.25
N LYS A 149 -1.23 -8.86 14.13
CA LYS A 149 0.13 -8.36 13.83
C LYS A 149 0.42 -6.91 14.28
N ASN A 150 -0.57 -6.10 14.61
CA ASN A 150 -0.38 -4.66 14.87
C ASN A 150 -0.20 -4.35 16.37
N ILE A 151 1.03 -4.49 16.89
CA ILE A 151 1.35 -4.31 18.32
C ILE A 151 2.03 -2.96 18.63
N SER A 152 2.45 -2.17 17.63
CA SER A 152 3.09 -0.88 17.92
C SER A 152 2.10 0.14 18.49
N THR A 153 2.50 0.81 19.57
CA THR A 153 1.72 1.88 20.20
C THR A 153 1.90 3.24 19.52
N ASN A 154 2.96 3.40 18.73
CA ASN A 154 3.28 4.64 18.04
C ASN A 154 2.37 4.84 16.83
N MET A 155 1.56 5.89 16.86
CA MET A 155 0.66 6.22 15.76
C MET A 155 1.43 6.73 14.54
N VAL A 156 1.18 6.10 13.39
CA VAL A 156 1.63 6.53 12.07
C VAL A 156 0.45 6.45 11.10
N LEU A 157 0.09 7.60 10.54
CA LEU A 157 -1.03 7.76 9.62
C LEU A 157 -0.57 8.46 8.33
N PRO A 158 -0.11 7.72 7.32
CA PRO A 158 0.18 8.27 6.00
C PRO A 158 -1.10 8.73 5.30
N ILE A 159 -1.01 9.89 4.63
CA ILE A 159 -2.14 10.54 3.97
C ILE A 159 -2.15 10.20 2.48
N ASP A 160 -3.30 9.75 2.02
CA ASP A 160 -3.59 9.51 0.60
C ASP A 160 -4.12 10.78 -0.08
N GLN A 161 -4.99 11.53 0.59
CA GLN A 161 -5.65 12.70 0.01
C GLN A 161 -6.12 13.69 1.08
N HIS A 162 -6.36 14.92 0.66
CA HIS A 162 -6.93 15.96 1.51
C HIS A 162 -7.85 16.88 0.70
N PHE A 163 -8.77 17.51 1.35
CA PHE A 163 -9.70 18.49 0.77
C PHE A 163 -10.40 19.31 1.84
N ASN A 164 -10.94 20.46 1.44
CA ASN A 164 -11.76 21.29 2.33
C ASN A 164 -13.25 20.93 2.18
N VAL A 165 -13.92 20.70 3.33
CA VAL A 165 -15.35 20.41 3.38
C VAL A 165 -16.07 21.59 4.04
N LYS A 166 -17.08 22.14 3.35
CA LYS A 166 -17.90 23.25 3.88
C LYS A 166 -18.53 22.83 5.22
N GLY A 167 -18.28 23.63 6.28
CA GLY A 167 -18.78 23.39 7.63
C GLY A 167 -17.94 22.44 8.49
N VAL A 168 -17.09 21.63 7.88
CA VAL A 168 -16.17 20.72 8.58
C VAL A 168 -14.77 21.32 8.64
N GLY A 169 -14.28 21.88 7.56
CA GLY A 169 -12.92 22.39 7.41
C GLY A 169 -12.01 21.42 6.64
N LEU A 170 -10.72 21.45 6.97
CA LEU A 170 -9.71 20.63 6.35
C LEU A 170 -9.85 19.17 6.77
N VAL A 171 -9.99 18.29 5.80
CA VAL A 171 -10.09 16.83 5.99
C VAL A 171 -8.94 16.14 5.26
N ALA A 172 -8.24 15.27 5.95
CA ALA A 172 -7.27 14.35 5.38
C ALA A 172 -7.83 12.93 5.41
N ILE A 173 -7.63 12.15 4.33
CA ILE A 173 -7.94 10.72 4.30
C ILE A 173 -6.61 9.97 4.21
N GLY A 174 -6.46 8.97 5.06
CA GLY A 174 -5.27 8.13 5.11
C GLY A 174 -5.56 6.76 5.70
N TYR A 175 -4.49 6.04 6.00
CA TYR A 175 -4.55 4.70 6.58
C TYR A 175 -3.76 4.70 7.89
N VAL A 176 -4.38 4.27 8.98
CA VAL A 176 -3.66 4.06 10.23
C VAL A 176 -2.77 2.84 10.06
N GLN A 177 -1.46 3.05 9.94
CA GLN A 177 -0.50 1.97 9.71
C GLN A 177 0.01 1.36 11.01
N SER A 178 0.00 2.11 12.10
CA SER A 178 0.34 1.64 13.44
C SER A 178 -0.30 2.53 14.51
N GLY A 179 -0.47 2.00 15.72
CA GLY A 179 -1.04 2.70 16.85
C GLY A 179 -2.50 3.06 16.68
N THR A 180 -2.90 4.13 17.32
CA THR A 180 -4.28 4.63 17.34
C THR A 180 -4.31 6.16 17.23
N VAL A 181 -5.36 6.70 16.61
CA VAL A 181 -5.66 8.12 16.60
C VAL A 181 -7.01 8.34 17.24
N ASN A 182 -7.09 9.33 18.13
CA ASN A 182 -8.33 9.66 18.85
C ASN A 182 -8.80 11.08 18.49
N LYS A 183 -10.09 11.29 18.62
CA LYS A 183 -10.67 12.62 18.60
C LYS A 183 -10.03 13.48 19.69
N HIS A 184 -9.67 14.71 19.34
CA HIS A 184 -8.96 15.69 20.16
C HIS A 184 -7.46 15.46 20.36
N ASP A 185 -6.86 14.43 19.77
CA ASP A 185 -5.42 14.27 19.78
C ASP A 185 -4.72 15.48 19.14
N GLU A 186 -3.63 15.91 19.76
CA GLU A 186 -2.65 16.79 19.12
C GLU A 186 -1.79 15.95 18.17
N VAL A 187 -1.54 16.48 16.98
CA VAL A 187 -0.81 15.78 15.93
C VAL A 187 0.21 16.68 15.26
N VAL A 188 1.24 16.07 14.70
CA VAL A 188 2.27 16.72 13.88
C VAL A 188 2.22 16.15 12.47
N ILE A 189 2.27 17.04 11.47
CA ILE A 189 2.30 16.69 10.05
C ILE A 189 3.74 16.75 9.54
N LEU A 190 4.25 15.64 9.03
CA LEU A 190 5.58 15.57 8.42
C LEU A 190 5.46 15.50 6.89
N PRO A 191 6.36 16.13 6.14
CA PRO A 191 7.59 16.82 6.57
C PRO A 191 7.39 18.27 7.04
N ALA A 192 6.19 18.86 6.94
CA ALA A 192 5.93 20.28 7.22
C ALA A 192 6.24 20.68 8.67
N LYS A 193 6.23 19.74 9.61
CA LYS A 193 6.40 19.94 11.05
C LYS A 193 5.35 20.91 11.66
N GLU A 194 4.18 20.99 11.03
CA GLU A 194 3.06 21.75 11.58
C GLU A 194 2.25 20.91 12.58
N THR A 195 1.76 21.58 13.61
CA THR A 195 0.89 20.97 14.62
C THR A 195 -0.56 21.26 14.32
N GLY A 196 -1.39 20.25 14.52
CA GLY A 196 -2.84 20.35 14.38
C GLY A 196 -3.56 19.61 15.50
N VAL A 197 -4.87 19.67 15.48
CA VAL A 197 -5.73 18.94 16.42
C VAL A 197 -6.79 18.17 15.65
N VAL A 198 -6.99 16.93 16.00
CA VAL A 198 -8.05 16.07 15.46
C VAL A 198 -9.40 16.56 15.96
N ARG A 199 -10.26 17.02 15.05
CA ARG A 199 -11.63 17.49 15.38
C ARG A 199 -12.63 16.35 15.44
N SER A 200 -12.62 15.50 14.42
CA SER A 200 -13.50 14.33 14.27
C SER A 200 -12.83 13.29 13.38
N LEU A 201 -13.28 12.07 13.54
CA LEU A 201 -12.82 10.91 12.78
C LEU A 201 -14.01 10.22 12.12
N GLN A 202 -13.79 9.70 10.90
CA GLN A 202 -14.73 8.82 10.21
C GLN A 202 -13.98 7.60 9.67
N VAL A 203 -14.47 6.41 9.97
CA VAL A 203 -13.96 5.16 9.40
C VAL A 203 -15.08 4.54 8.57
N MET A 204 -14.82 4.36 7.27
CA MET A 204 -15.81 3.81 6.32
C MET A 204 -17.18 4.51 6.39
N ASP A 205 -17.16 5.84 6.43
CA ASP A 205 -18.31 6.75 6.50
C ASP A 205 -19.07 6.78 7.86
N ASP A 206 -18.62 6.00 8.85
CA ASP A 206 -19.17 6.04 10.21
C ASP A 206 -18.34 6.96 11.11
N ASP A 207 -19.02 7.83 11.88
CA ASP A 207 -18.36 8.67 12.89
C ASP A 207 -17.82 7.80 14.03
N VAL A 208 -16.55 8.01 14.38
CA VAL A 208 -15.88 7.27 15.46
C VAL A 208 -15.11 8.21 16.39
N ASP A 209 -14.87 7.81 17.63
CA ASP A 209 -13.99 8.54 18.54
C ASP A 209 -12.54 8.08 18.44
N THR A 210 -12.29 6.87 17.95
CA THR A 210 -10.96 6.25 17.80
C THR A 210 -10.87 5.49 16.49
N ALA A 211 -9.74 5.63 15.78
CA ALA A 211 -9.37 4.77 14.67
C ALA A 211 -8.06 4.04 14.99
N VAL A 212 -7.95 2.79 14.55
CA VAL A 212 -6.85 1.87 14.88
C VAL A 212 -6.10 1.41 13.64
N ALA A 213 -4.94 0.79 13.82
CA ALA A 213 -4.17 0.22 12.74
C ALA A 213 -5.01 -0.71 11.84
N GLY A 214 -4.90 -0.53 10.52
CA GLY A 214 -5.73 -1.15 9.48
C GLY A 214 -6.87 -0.25 8.96
N ASP A 215 -7.33 0.73 9.76
CA ASP A 215 -8.44 1.60 9.35
C ASP A 215 -8.04 2.58 8.24
N ARG A 216 -8.90 2.68 7.22
CA ARG A 216 -8.93 3.85 6.34
C ARG A 216 -9.79 4.92 7.01
N VAL A 217 -9.17 6.04 7.36
CA VAL A 217 -9.80 7.07 8.19
C VAL A 217 -9.82 8.43 7.52
N GLY A 218 -10.94 9.11 7.62
CA GLY A 218 -11.09 10.55 7.36
C GLY A 218 -10.86 11.32 8.66
N VAL A 219 -9.88 12.21 8.68
CA VAL A 219 -9.50 13.02 9.85
C VAL A 219 -9.79 14.48 9.55
N ALA A 220 -10.77 15.06 10.22
CA ALA A 220 -10.98 16.51 10.20
C ALA A 220 -9.98 17.19 11.13
N LEU A 221 -9.22 18.15 10.62
CA LEU A 221 -8.12 18.80 11.31
C LEU A 221 -8.42 20.28 11.58
N ARG A 222 -7.92 20.79 12.72
CA ARG A 222 -7.93 22.21 13.07
C ARG A 222 -6.51 22.71 13.28
N ASN A 223 -6.34 24.04 13.21
CA ASN A 223 -5.08 24.72 13.45
C ASN A 223 -3.96 24.29 12.49
N LEU A 224 -4.33 23.91 11.28
CA LEU A 224 -3.42 23.43 10.24
C LEU A 224 -3.72 24.14 8.92
N ARG A 225 -2.68 24.46 8.15
CA ARG A 225 -2.79 24.99 6.78
C ARG A 225 -2.95 23.85 5.77
N GLU A 226 -3.73 24.09 4.73
CA GLU A 226 -3.95 23.09 3.67
C GLU A 226 -2.64 22.68 2.97
N GLU A 227 -1.73 23.65 2.78
CA GLU A 227 -0.44 23.45 2.11
C GLU A 227 0.50 22.49 2.83
N SER A 228 0.23 22.19 4.11
CA SER A 228 0.99 21.21 4.89
C SER A 228 0.61 19.77 4.57
N LEU A 229 -0.53 19.57 3.89
CA LEU A 229 -1.03 18.25 3.52
C LEU A 229 -0.76 17.97 2.04
N HIS A 230 -0.26 16.79 1.78
CA HIS A 230 -0.10 16.22 0.44
C HIS A 230 -0.09 14.71 0.54
N ARG A 231 -0.25 14.01 -0.58
CA ARG A 231 -0.13 12.56 -0.61
C ARG A 231 1.27 12.12 -0.18
N GLY A 232 1.34 11.23 0.80
CA GLY A 232 2.59 10.72 1.37
C GLY A 232 3.13 11.55 2.54
N CYS A 233 2.47 12.67 2.94
CA CYS A 233 2.75 13.24 4.26
C CYS A 233 2.24 12.32 5.36
N MET A 234 2.82 12.42 6.55
CA MET A 234 2.49 11.55 7.67
C MET A 234 1.99 12.35 8.86
N ILE A 235 0.95 11.85 9.49
CA ILE A 235 0.44 12.34 10.77
C ILE A 235 0.98 11.41 11.86
N ILE A 236 1.59 12.02 12.90
CA ILE A 236 2.09 11.33 14.09
C ILE A 236 1.70 12.12 15.34
N HIS A 237 1.79 11.51 16.52
CA HIS A 237 1.68 12.26 17.78
C HIS A 237 2.91 13.15 18.01
N PRO A 238 2.76 14.30 18.69
CA PRO A 238 3.88 15.13 19.11
C PRO A 238 4.91 14.32 19.91
N GLU A 239 6.18 14.66 19.77
CA GLU A 239 7.30 14.01 20.49
C GLU A 239 7.44 12.50 20.25
N SER A 240 6.65 11.95 19.32
CA SER A 240 6.74 10.54 18.94
C SER A 240 8.05 10.25 18.21
N GLN A 241 8.68 9.14 18.57
CA GLN A 241 9.81 8.58 17.82
C GLN A 241 9.36 7.50 16.81
N ALA A 242 8.13 7.63 16.32
CA ALA A 242 7.54 6.67 15.40
C ALA A 242 8.27 6.58 14.05
N LEU A 243 8.92 7.66 13.64
CA LEU A 243 9.56 7.78 12.33
C LEU A 243 11.03 8.21 12.43
N ILE A 244 11.86 7.59 11.60
CA ILE A 244 13.27 7.95 11.41
C ILE A 244 13.38 8.70 10.08
N ARG A 245 14.03 9.87 10.11
CA ARG A 245 14.26 10.70 8.94
C ARG A 245 15.54 10.28 8.23
N HIS A 246 15.47 10.10 6.92
CA HIS A 246 16.61 9.84 6.04
C HIS A 246 16.70 10.92 4.95
N ASP A 247 17.73 11.75 4.99
CA ASP A 247 18.09 12.65 3.89
C ASP A 247 19.08 11.96 2.94
N ASN A 248 19.98 11.16 3.51
CA ASN A 248 20.89 10.26 2.81
C ASN A 248 20.82 8.88 3.46
N SER A 249 20.96 7.85 2.65
CA SER A 249 20.92 6.48 3.13
C SER A 249 21.96 5.61 2.46
N LYS A 250 22.46 4.66 3.23
CA LYS A 250 23.13 3.48 2.71
C LYS A 250 22.13 2.32 2.76
N ILE A 251 21.79 1.79 1.58
CA ILE A 251 20.80 0.72 1.45
C ILE A 251 21.42 -0.53 0.85
N LYS A 252 20.88 -1.69 1.22
CA LYS A 252 21.07 -2.95 0.52
C LYS A 252 19.73 -3.38 -0.06
N ILE A 253 19.71 -3.77 -1.33
CA ILE A 253 18.50 -4.14 -2.05
C ILE A 253 18.49 -5.65 -2.27
N LYS A 254 17.37 -6.27 -1.85
CA LYS A 254 17.00 -7.61 -2.30
C LYS A 254 16.41 -7.45 -3.70
N THR A 255 17.20 -7.80 -4.70
CA THR A 255 16.81 -7.66 -6.12
C THR A 255 15.54 -8.45 -6.44
N ALA A 256 14.61 -7.82 -7.14
CA ALA A 256 13.37 -8.46 -7.55
C ALA A 256 13.62 -9.56 -8.58
N PRO A 257 12.81 -10.64 -8.59
CA PRO A 257 12.86 -11.65 -9.65
C PRO A 257 12.74 -11.02 -11.04
N PHE A 258 13.43 -11.60 -12.00
CA PHE A 258 13.48 -11.14 -13.42
C PHE A 258 14.10 -9.77 -13.66
N GLN A 259 14.51 -9.03 -12.62
CA GLN A 259 15.24 -7.78 -12.78
C GLN A 259 16.67 -8.09 -13.29
N LYS A 260 17.02 -7.47 -14.43
CA LYS A 260 18.33 -7.66 -15.09
C LYS A 260 19.17 -6.38 -15.14
N ARG A 261 18.57 -5.24 -14.77
CA ARG A 261 19.25 -3.96 -14.80
C ARG A 261 20.18 -3.84 -13.60
N GLU A 262 21.44 -3.55 -13.86
CA GLU A 262 22.41 -3.17 -12.85
C GLU A 262 22.28 -1.67 -12.56
N LEU A 263 22.26 -1.33 -11.28
CA LEU A 263 22.27 0.06 -10.83
C LEU A 263 23.69 0.64 -10.90
N THR A 264 23.77 1.87 -11.35
CA THR A 264 25.03 2.60 -11.48
C THR A 264 24.98 3.93 -10.74
N ASN A 265 26.16 4.58 -10.58
CA ASN A 265 26.22 5.92 -10.04
C ASN A 265 25.40 6.89 -10.90
N GLU A 266 24.77 7.87 -10.25
CA GLU A 266 23.88 8.88 -10.84
C GLU A 266 22.51 8.35 -11.33
N ASP A 267 22.25 7.05 -11.26
CA ASP A 267 20.91 6.53 -11.54
C ASP A 267 19.87 7.16 -10.60
N VAL A 268 18.70 7.44 -11.16
CA VAL A 268 17.55 7.92 -10.41
C VAL A 268 16.66 6.73 -10.05
N ILE A 269 16.38 6.59 -8.77
CA ILE A 269 15.47 5.58 -8.22
C ILE A 269 14.34 6.24 -7.45
N HIS A 270 13.30 5.47 -7.15
CA HIS A 270 12.20 5.94 -6.31
C HIS A 270 11.97 4.93 -5.20
N ALA A 271 11.87 5.42 -3.96
CA ALA A 271 11.43 4.63 -2.81
C ALA A 271 9.92 4.80 -2.60
N ALA A 272 9.20 3.69 -2.51
CA ALA A 272 7.79 3.67 -2.18
C ALA A 272 7.57 2.95 -0.84
N VAL A 273 7.07 3.67 0.16
CA VAL A 273 6.78 3.18 1.50
C VAL A 273 5.76 4.09 2.18
N ASP A 274 4.77 3.53 2.90
CA ASP A 274 3.76 4.29 3.65
C ASP A 274 3.18 5.47 2.82
N LEU A 275 2.73 5.19 1.58
CA LEU A 275 2.21 6.16 0.59
C LEU A 275 3.22 7.24 0.13
N GLN A 276 4.41 7.29 0.70
CA GLN A 276 5.49 8.11 0.16
C GLN A 276 5.94 7.57 -1.19
N PHE A 277 6.40 8.46 -2.04
CA PHE A 277 7.06 8.13 -3.30
C PHE A 277 8.19 9.14 -3.51
N VAL A 278 9.37 8.80 -2.98
CA VAL A 278 10.50 9.73 -2.85
C VAL A 278 11.55 9.42 -3.90
N VAL A 279 11.97 10.45 -4.61
CA VAL A 279 13.06 10.38 -5.60
C VAL A 279 14.39 10.32 -4.88
N GLY A 280 15.26 9.43 -5.30
CA GLY A 280 16.64 9.31 -4.82
C GLY A 280 17.62 9.24 -5.97
N ARG A 281 18.80 9.81 -5.77
CA ARG A 281 19.92 9.72 -6.69
C ARG A 281 21.03 8.86 -6.10
N ILE A 282 21.44 7.85 -6.82
CA ILE A 282 22.55 6.98 -6.41
C ILE A 282 23.84 7.75 -6.50
N LYS A 283 24.53 7.92 -5.38
CA LYS A 283 25.84 8.57 -5.31
C LYS A 283 26.99 7.59 -5.48
N ARG A 284 26.82 6.38 -4.96
CA ARG A 284 27.85 5.35 -5.03
C ARG A 284 27.21 3.96 -4.96
N VAL A 285 27.70 3.09 -5.82
CA VAL A 285 27.48 1.64 -5.74
C VAL A 285 28.78 0.99 -5.27
N ASP A 286 28.73 0.20 -4.20
CA ASP A 286 29.88 -0.46 -3.59
C ASP A 286 29.49 -1.92 -3.23
N GLY A 287 29.66 -2.81 -4.21
CA GLY A 287 29.13 -4.18 -4.12
C GLY A 287 27.62 -4.20 -3.96
N ASP A 288 27.14 -4.84 -2.88
CA ASP A 288 25.70 -4.94 -2.57
C ASP A 288 25.14 -3.68 -1.90
N SER A 289 25.99 -2.68 -1.60
CA SER A 289 25.60 -1.50 -0.85
C SER A 289 25.54 -0.27 -1.75
N ILE A 290 24.44 0.49 -1.61
CA ILE A 290 24.14 1.64 -2.45
C ILE A 290 23.94 2.86 -1.56
N SER A 291 24.71 3.93 -1.82
CA SER A 291 24.53 5.23 -1.17
C SER A 291 23.58 6.07 -1.99
N VAL A 292 22.51 6.55 -1.38
CA VAL A 292 21.43 7.31 -2.02
C VAL A 292 21.25 8.65 -1.32
N GLU A 293 21.17 9.74 -2.10
CA GLU A 293 20.70 11.05 -1.66
C GLU A 293 19.23 11.21 -2.06
N TRP A 294 18.34 11.45 -1.08
CA TRP A 294 16.92 11.65 -1.32
C TRP A 294 16.61 13.12 -1.60
N GLU A 295 15.80 13.39 -2.64
CA GLU A 295 15.40 14.79 -2.98
C GLU A 295 14.52 15.42 -1.90
N ASN A 296 13.73 14.61 -1.22
CA ASN A 296 12.96 14.96 -0.02
C ASN A 296 13.25 13.92 1.04
N PRO A 297 13.14 14.27 2.33
CA PRO A 297 13.34 13.30 3.40
C PRO A 297 12.46 12.06 3.23
N LEU A 298 13.06 10.88 3.26
CA LEU A 298 12.36 9.60 3.35
C LEU A 298 12.14 9.30 4.83
N TRP A 299 10.90 9.07 5.22
CA TRP A 299 10.52 8.78 6.59
C TRP A 299 10.18 7.29 6.72
N ILE A 300 10.88 6.59 7.61
CA ILE A 300 10.73 5.15 7.83
C ILE A 300 10.26 4.93 9.26
N ARG A 301 9.27 4.04 9.44
CA ARG A 301 8.82 3.66 10.78
C ARG A 301 9.98 3.04 11.58
N SER A 302 10.11 3.47 12.84
CA SER A 302 11.11 2.92 13.76
C SER A 302 10.86 1.45 14.09
N GLU A 303 9.60 1.01 14.01
CA GLU A 303 9.16 -0.37 14.25
C GLU A 303 8.07 -0.77 13.24
N GLY A 304 8.09 -2.02 12.81
CA GLY A 304 7.06 -2.57 11.94
C GLY A 304 6.95 -1.89 10.58
N SER A 305 8.06 -1.41 10.01
CA SER A 305 8.06 -0.81 8.68
C SER A 305 7.65 -1.85 7.63
N PRO A 306 6.80 -1.50 6.67
CA PRO A 306 6.55 -2.36 5.52
C PRO A 306 7.80 -2.43 4.64
N GLU A 307 7.80 -3.33 3.67
CA GLU A 307 8.85 -3.41 2.66
C GLU A 307 8.97 -2.06 1.92
N ILE A 308 10.18 -1.52 1.85
CA ILE A 308 10.50 -0.32 1.08
C ILE A 308 10.77 -0.74 -0.34
N LEU A 309 9.88 -0.46 -1.26
CA LEU A 309 10.05 -0.81 -2.66
C LEU A 309 10.94 0.19 -3.38
N ILE A 310 11.97 -0.30 -4.07
CA ILE A 310 12.81 0.50 -4.94
C ILE A 310 12.42 0.28 -6.38
N THR A 311 12.16 1.36 -7.09
CA THR A 311 11.73 1.34 -8.49
C THR A 311 12.54 2.29 -9.35
N GLN A 312 12.58 2.00 -10.66
CA GLN A 312 13.16 2.86 -11.67
C GLN A 312 12.17 2.96 -12.84
N LEU A 313 11.53 4.13 -12.99
CA LEU A 313 10.35 4.29 -13.85
C LEU A 313 10.62 4.09 -15.34
N ASP A 314 11.87 4.27 -15.79
CA ASP A 314 12.33 4.08 -17.16
C ASP A 314 12.83 2.65 -17.45
N ALA A 315 12.89 1.78 -16.45
CA ALA A 315 13.39 0.41 -16.57
C ALA A 315 12.33 -0.56 -17.12
N MET A 316 11.84 -0.33 -18.34
CA MET A 316 10.89 -1.25 -18.97
C MET A 316 11.56 -2.55 -19.42
N PRO A 317 10.89 -3.72 -19.38
CA PRO A 317 9.51 -3.92 -18.96
C PRO A 317 9.32 -4.17 -17.45
N MET A 318 10.38 -4.14 -16.64
CA MET A 318 10.37 -4.40 -15.20
C MET A 318 10.92 -3.17 -14.46
N ARG A 319 10.03 -2.35 -13.91
CA ARG A 319 10.38 -1.13 -13.17
C ARG A 319 10.68 -1.37 -11.70
N ILE A 320 10.32 -2.54 -11.17
CA ILE A 320 10.62 -2.94 -9.80
C ILE A 320 12.07 -3.41 -9.73
N ILE A 321 12.91 -2.69 -8.99
CA ILE A 321 14.30 -3.09 -8.75
C ILE A 321 14.35 -4.14 -7.65
N GLY A 322 13.59 -3.95 -6.58
CA GLY A 322 13.50 -4.84 -5.44
C GLY A 322 12.92 -4.19 -4.21
N SER A 323 13.12 -4.81 -3.06
CA SER A 323 12.85 -4.23 -1.75
C SER A 323 14.13 -3.98 -0.98
N VAL A 324 14.09 -3.03 -0.04
CA VAL A 324 15.24 -2.71 0.81
C VAL A 324 15.39 -3.77 1.90
N GLU A 325 16.52 -4.46 1.93
CA GLU A 325 16.87 -5.42 2.97
C GLU A 325 17.39 -4.73 4.24
N THR A 326 18.24 -3.71 4.06
CA THR A 326 18.76 -2.87 5.15
C THR A 326 18.84 -1.42 4.72
N ILE A 327 18.57 -0.51 5.67
CA ILE A 327 18.70 0.94 5.48
C ILE A 327 19.40 1.55 6.70
N GLU A 328 20.43 2.32 6.46
CA GLU A 328 21.20 3.06 7.46
C GLU A 328 21.28 4.52 7.06
N GLN A 329 21.40 5.43 8.02
CA GLN A 329 21.72 6.83 7.75
C GLN A 329 23.16 6.91 7.23
N ALA A 330 23.40 7.65 6.15
CA ALA A 330 24.73 7.85 5.55
C ALA A 330 25.33 9.18 5.97
#